data_102046fc9ea602d339aaef6d999177f6
#
_entry.id   102046fc9ea602d339aaef6d999177f6
#
_cell.length_a   1.000
_cell.length_b   1.000
_cell.length_c   1.000
_cell.angle_alpha   90.00
_cell.angle_beta   90.00
_cell.angle_gamma   90.00
#
_symmetry.space_group_name_H-M   'P 1'
#
loop_
_entity.id
_entity.type
_entity.pdbx_description
1 polymer ?
#
loop_
_entity_poly.entity_id
_entity_poly.type
_entity_poly.pdbx_seq_one_letter_code
_entity_poly.pdbx_strand_id
1 'polypeptide(L)'
;MPFDDYWYIVAESRELTPVRALARRVLDEWLVCFRGMDGAPTVLRDRCLHRHAPLSAGVLHNGLLSCPYHGWRYDGAGRVVDIPSLAGSDRPAHCSPPYPVIEQDGFVYVRVKRDAAAGIVPFPIPHYGEAGWLTLRLQNRFANSVANCVENFIDVPHTAFVHQGIFRSTRGQRLAATVRRSNAAVHVDYRNESDNLGSYRWFLNPRGHAIRHTDSFHAPNVTSVVYEIGARVFIITSQAVPVDDRETLVYTDLTYRFGAWNRLVAPFVRRHGQRIIDQDIEILARQGENIGRYGAQFRDTPADLIHRLVDSLRDAIARGEDPRALPAVEHEIEFSI
;
A
#
# COMPACT_ATOMS: atom_id res chain seq x y z
N MET A 1 13.84 -13.39 -4.80
CA MET A 1 12.63 -13.36 -3.93
C MET A 1 11.48 -12.82 -4.76
N PRO A 2 10.56 -13.64 -5.28
CA PRO A 2 9.46 -13.18 -6.13
C PRO A 2 8.44 -12.34 -5.31
N PHE A 3 7.55 -11.63 -6.02
CA PHE A 3 6.56 -10.74 -5.36
C PHE A 3 5.66 -11.46 -4.35
N ASP A 4 5.38 -12.73 -4.52
CA ASP A 4 4.56 -13.55 -3.62
C ASP A 4 5.25 -13.88 -2.27
N ASP A 5 6.54 -13.59 -2.12
CA ASP A 5 7.28 -13.69 -0.86
C ASP A 5 7.03 -12.51 0.09
N TYR A 6 6.41 -11.42 -0.40
CA TYR A 6 6.20 -10.21 0.37
C TYR A 6 4.81 -10.15 1.03
N TRP A 7 4.67 -9.22 1.97
CA TRP A 7 3.43 -8.98 2.70
C TRP A 7 2.60 -7.89 2.04
N TYR A 8 1.31 -8.14 1.88
CA TYR A 8 0.36 -7.19 1.31
C TYR A 8 -0.84 -7.02 2.22
N ILE A 9 -1.35 -5.79 2.34
CA ILE A 9 -2.55 -5.51 3.12
C ILE A 9 -3.76 -6.15 2.45
N VAL A 10 -4.56 -6.89 3.22
CA VAL A 10 -5.85 -7.44 2.77
C VAL A 10 -7.03 -6.74 3.41
N ALA A 11 -6.85 -6.14 4.59
CA ALA A 11 -7.91 -5.40 5.27
C ALA A 11 -7.32 -4.44 6.30
N GLU A 12 -8.07 -3.40 6.65
CA GLU A 12 -7.90 -2.78 7.95
C GLU A 12 -8.43 -3.74 9.04
N SER A 13 -7.75 -3.81 10.19
CA SER A 13 -8.16 -4.71 11.30
C SER A 13 -9.63 -4.55 11.69
N ARG A 14 -10.14 -3.32 11.63
CA ARG A 14 -11.54 -2.98 11.96
C ARG A 14 -12.58 -3.47 10.93
N GLU A 15 -12.16 -3.79 9.69
CA GLU A 15 -13.07 -4.32 8.67
C GLU A 15 -13.42 -5.78 8.93
N LEU A 16 -12.53 -6.55 9.61
CA LEU A 16 -12.76 -7.94 9.96
C LEU A 16 -13.56 -8.04 11.24
N THR A 17 -14.87 -8.10 11.07
CA THR A 17 -15.82 -8.27 12.20
C THR A 17 -16.15 -9.75 12.42
N PRO A 18 -16.67 -10.16 13.62
CA PRO A 18 -17.03 -11.55 13.92
C PRO A 18 -18.17 -12.12 13.06
N VAL A 19 -18.84 -11.28 12.28
CA VAL A 19 -20.05 -11.66 11.52
C VAL A 19 -19.90 -11.50 10.01
N ARG A 20 -18.73 -11.04 9.54
CA ARG A 20 -18.55 -10.76 8.11
C ARG A 20 -17.22 -11.31 7.58
N ALA A 21 -17.31 -12.09 6.53
CA ALA A 21 -16.18 -12.43 5.69
C ALA A 21 -16.01 -11.39 4.57
N LEU A 22 -14.77 -11.11 4.19
CA LEU A 22 -14.43 -10.15 3.14
C LEU A 22 -13.76 -10.85 1.96
N ALA A 23 -14.25 -10.61 0.74
CA ALA A 23 -13.56 -10.97 -0.48
C ALA A 23 -12.40 -9.99 -0.73
N ARG A 24 -11.22 -10.51 -1.08
CA ARG A 24 -10.04 -9.72 -1.48
C ARG A 24 -9.34 -10.41 -2.65
N ARG A 25 -8.55 -9.63 -3.38
CA ARG A 25 -7.70 -10.16 -4.46
C ARG A 25 -6.31 -9.54 -4.32
N VAL A 26 -5.28 -10.36 -4.29
CA VAL A 26 -3.89 -9.95 -4.16
C VAL A 26 -3.04 -10.81 -5.09
N LEU A 27 -2.26 -10.18 -5.99
CA LEU A 27 -1.46 -10.90 -7.00
C LEU A 27 -2.29 -11.92 -7.80
N ASP A 28 -3.50 -11.52 -8.21
CA ASP A 28 -4.47 -12.34 -8.92
C ASP A 28 -5.08 -13.52 -8.11
N GLU A 29 -4.65 -13.71 -6.86
CA GLU A 29 -5.20 -14.74 -5.97
C GLU A 29 -6.46 -14.24 -5.26
N TRP A 30 -7.57 -14.97 -5.41
CA TRP A 30 -8.83 -14.67 -4.73
C TRP A 30 -8.83 -15.20 -3.31
N LEU A 31 -9.06 -14.32 -2.36
CA LEU A 31 -8.93 -14.55 -0.93
C LEU A 31 -10.24 -14.23 -0.19
N VAL A 32 -10.52 -15.02 0.84
CA VAL A 32 -11.53 -14.70 1.84
C VAL A 32 -10.85 -14.45 3.17
N CYS A 33 -11.15 -13.29 3.77
CA CYS A 33 -10.58 -12.85 5.04
C CYS A 33 -11.70 -12.82 6.09
N PHE A 34 -11.46 -13.40 7.26
CA PHE A 34 -12.42 -13.40 8.37
C PHE A 34 -11.70 -13.56 9.71
N ARG A 35 -12.46 -13.42 10.83
CA ARG A 35 -11.94 -13.73 12.16
C ARG A 35 -12.35 -15.13 12.56
N GLY A 36 -11.38 -15.96 12.98
CA GLY A 36 -11.61 -17.28 13.55
C GLY A 36 -12.26 -17.23 14.93
N MET A 37 -12.49 -18.40 15.53
CA MET A 37 -13.13 -18.54 16.86
C MET A 37 -12.30 -17.88 17.99
N ASP A 38 -10.99 -17.82 17.83
CA ASP A 38 -10.05 -17.18 18.75
C ASP A 38 -9.94 -15.66 18.53
N GLY A 39 -10.68 -15.11 17.55
CA GLY A 39 -10.61 -13.72 17.15
C GLY A 39 -9.44 -13.38 16.25
N ALA A 40 -8.53 -14.31 15.96
CA ALA A 40 -7.38 -14.08 15.07
C ALA A 40 -7.85 -13.94 13.60
N PRO A 41 -7.20 -13.07 12.81
CA PRO A 41 -7.46 -12.97 11.40
C PRO A 41 -7.04 -14.24 10.67
N THR A 42 -7.91 -14.72 9.79
CA THR A 42 -7.67 -15.87 8.93
C THR A 42 -7.87 -15.47 7.47
N VAL A 43 -7.00 -15.95 6.61
CA VAL A 43 -7.10 -15.77 5.16
C VAL A 43 -7.01 -17.13 4.48
N LEU A 44 -8.07 -17.49 3.75
CA LEU A 44 -8.12 -18.69 2.94
C LEU A 44 -8.27 -18.33 1.46
N ARG A 45 -8.03 -19.30 0.57
CA ARG A 45 -8.45 -19.15 -0.82
C ARG A 45 -9.97 -19.03 -0.86
N ASP A 46 -10.50 -18.07 -1.61
CA ASP A 46 -11.95 -17.84 -1.72
C ASP A 46 -12.62 -18.88 -2.60
N ARG A 47 -12.48 -20.15 -2.17
CA ARG A 47 -12.97 -21.29 -2.93
C ARG A 47 -13.35 -22.45 -2.01
N CYS A 48 -14.62 -22.84 -2.00
CA CYS A 48 -15.08 -24.04 -1.32
C CYS A 48 -14.50 -25.30 -1.98
N LEU A 49 -13.95 -26.22 -1.18
CA LEU A 49 -13.37 -27.48 -1.65
C LEU A 49 -14.37 -28.40 -2.34
N HIS A 50 -15.67 -28.27 -2.01
CA HIS A 50 -16.71 -29.14 -2.57
C HIS A 50 -17.00 -28.86 -4.04
N ARG A 51 -17.47 -27.63 -4.38
CA ARG A 51 -17.90 -27.26 -5.74
C ARG A 51 -17.46 -25.84 -6.12
N HIS A 52 -16.38 -25.35 -5.54
CA HIS A 52 -15.71 -24.11 -5.85
C HIS A 52 -16.56 -22.82 -5.70
N ALA A 53 -17.66 -22.88 -4.95
CA ALA A 53 -18.40 -21.67 -4.63
C ALA A 53 -17.53 -20.71 -3.81
N PRO A 54 -17.65 -19.38 -4.00
CA PRO A 54 -16.89 -18.40 -3.24
C PRO A 54 -17.30 -18.46 -1.76
N LEU A 55 -16.33 -18.66 -0.87
CA LEU A 55 -16.56 -18.72 0.57
C LEU A 55 -16.92 -17.35 1.14
N SER A 56 -16.43 -16.27 0.50
CA SER A 56 -16.74 -14.89 0.88
C SER A 56 -18.23 -14.51 0.75
N ALA A 57 -18.97 -15.22 -0.10
CA ALA A 57 -20.42 -15.07 -0.23
C ALA A 57 -21.21 -15.87 0.83
N GLY A 58 -20.51 -16.57 1.71
CA GLY A 58 -21.09 -17.40 2.75
C GLY A 58 -21.39 -16.64 4.04
N VAL A 59 -21.72 -17.38 5.09
CA VAL A 59 -22.09 -16.84 6.39
C VAL A 59 -21.00 -17.13 7.41
N LEU A 60 -20.51 -16.09 8.07
CA LEU A 60 -19.61 -16.23 9.22
C LEU A 60 -20.42 -16.21 10.51
N HIS A 61 -20.31 -17.28 11.28
CA HIS A 61 -20.95 -17.38 12.58
C HIS A 61 -20.04 -18.07 13.59
N ASN A 62 -19.79 -17.41 14.73
CA ASN A 62 -18.89 -17.91 15.77
C ASN A 62 -17.53 -18.37 15.26
N GLY A 63 -16.93 -17.59 14.34
CA GLY A 63 -15.62 -17.89 13.75
C GLY A 63 -15.60 -19.07 12.77
N LEU A 64 -16.76 -19.63 12.43
CA LEU A 64 -16.91 -20.66 11.39
C LEU A 64 -17.52 -20.06 10.13
N LEU A 65 -16.83 -20.28 9.00
CA LEU A 65 -17.26 -19.80 7.69
C LEU A 65 -18.03 -20.88 6.94
N SER A 66 -19.32 -20.67 6.72
CA SER A 66 -20.20 -21.61 6.03
C SER A 66 -20.29 -21.28 4.55
N CYS A 67 -20.02 -22.26 3.69
CA CYS A 67 -20.16 -22.13 2.24
C CYS A 67 -21.63 -21.86 1.87
N PRO A 68 -21.90 -20.89 0.97
CA PRO A 68 -23.28 -20.51 0.62
C PRO A 68 -24.01 -21.57 -0.21
N TYR A 69 -23.27 -22.54 -0.78
CA TYR A 69 -23.87 -23.53 -1.70
C TYR A 69 -24.41 -24.76 -0.98
N HIS A 70 -23.58 -25.47 -0.19
CA HIS A 70 -23.96 -26.70 0.49
C HIS A 70 -23.67 -26.70 2.00
N GLY A 71 -23.37 -25.52 2.57
CA GLY A 71 -23.24 -25.37 4.02
C GLY A 71 -21.93 -25.91 4.62
N TRP A 72 -20.94 -26.38 3.83
CA TRP A 72 -19.67 -26.82 4.38
C TRP A 72 -19.05 -25.74 5.24
N ARG A 73 -18.66 -26.09 6.48
CA ARG A 73 -18.13 -25.13 7.45
C ARG A 73 -16.64 -25.27 7.62
N TYR A 74 -15.96 -24.13 7.57
CA TYR A 74 -14.51 -24.01 7.70
C TYR A 74 -14.16 -23.29 9.01
N ASP A 75 -13.18 -23.82 9.74
CA ASP A 75 -12.59 -23.13 10.89
C ASP A 75 -11.44 -22.18 10.49
N GLY A 76 -10.84 -21.48 11.49
CA GLY A 76 -9.71 -20.57 11.27
C GLY A 76 -8.42 -21.26 10.80
N ALA A 77 -8.30 -22.58 10.95
CA ALA A 77 -7.20 -23.37 10.39
C ALA A 77 -7.51 -23.90 8.98
N GLY A 78 -8.66 -23.53 8.40
CA GLY A 78 -9.10 -23.96 7.07
C GLY A 78 -9.61 -25.38 7.00
N ARG A 79 -9.80 -26.05 8.14
CA ARG A 79 -10.34 -27.42 8.19
C ARG A 79 -11.85 -27.39 8.00
N VAL A 80 -12.35 -28.35 7.24
CA VAL A 80 -13.79 -28.57 7.13
C VAL A 80 -14.26 -29.29 8.41
N VAL A 81 -14.98 -28.56 9.25
CA VAL A 81 -15.45 -29.06 10.56
C VAL A 81 -16.92 -29.55 10.54
N ASP A 82 -17.65 -29.20 9.49
CA ASP A 82 -19.01 -29.65 9.32
C ASP A 82 -19.41 -29.81 7.85
N ILE A 83 -20.12 -30.87 7.54
CA ILE A 83 -20.69 -31.20 6.23
C ILE A 83 -22.15 -31.58 6.44
N PRO A 84 -23.11 -30.63 6.29
CA PRO A 84 -24.51 -30.85 6.66
C PRO A 84 -25.21 -32.04 5.97
N SER A 85 -24.73 -32.42 4.78
CA SER A 85 -25.30 -33.54 4.01
C SER A 85 -24.80 -34.92 4.47
N LEU A 86 -23.83 -35.01 5.40
CA LEU A 86 -23.36 -36.27 5.92
C LEU A 86 -24.12 -36.66 7.20
N ALA A 87 -24.77 -37.80 7.15
CA ALA A 87 -25.34 -38.45 8.34
C ALA A 87 -24.24 -39.28 9.01
N GLY A 88 -23.81 -38.89 10.20
CA GLY A 88 -22.82 -39.64 10.99
C GLY A 88 -21.52 -38.92 11.28
N SER A 89 -20.62 -39.61 11.99
CA SER A 89 -19.34 -39.04 12.49
C SER A 89 -18.17 -39.13 11.50
N ASP A 90 -18.26 -39.97 10.48
CA ASP A 90 -17.15 -40.20 9.52
C ASP A 90 -17.07 -39.10 8.47
N ARG A 91 -16.40 -38.02 8.86
CA ARG A 91 -16.15 -36.89 7.96
C ARG A 91 -14.78 -37.03 7.34
N PRO A 92 -14.66 -36.93 6.00
CA PRO A 92 -13.35 -36.90 5.37
C PRO A 92 -12.59 -35.66 5.82
N ALA A 93 -11.32 -35.85 6.15
CA ALA A 93 -10.43 -34.76 6.56
C ALA A 93 -10.08 -33.87 5.36
N HIS A 94 -10.83 -32.78 5.19
CA HIS A 94 -10.56 -31.77 4.17
C HIS A 94 -10.03 -30.49 4.80
N CYS A 95 -9.01 -29.90 4.18
CA CYS A 95 -8.43 -28.65 4.63
C CYS A 95 -8.09 -27.75 3.43
N SER A 96 -8.52 -26.49 3.52
CA SER A 96 -8.02 -25.38 2.70
C SER A 96 -6.95 -24.66 3.50
N PRO A 97 -5.66 -24.94 3.34
CA PRO A 97 -4.64 -24.42 4.24
C PRO A 97 -4.64 -22.89 4.21
N PRO A 98 -4.57 -22.23 5.38
CA PRO A 98 -4.57 -20.78 5.47
C PRO A 98 -3.29 -20.20 4.87
N TYR A 99 -3.38 -18.96 4.40
CA TYR A 99 -2.23 -18.15 4.08
C TYR A 99 -1.59 -17.61 5.37
N PRO A 100 -0.26 -17.38 5.38
CA PRO A 100 0.39 -16.67 6.47
C PRO A 100 -0.21 -15.26 6.64
N VAL A 101 -0.49 -14.88 7.88
CA VAL A 101 -1.13 -13.61 8.23
C VAL A 101 -0.36 -12.93 9.37
N ILE A 102 -0.21 -11.62 9.29
CA ILE A 102 0.29 -10.76 10.38
C ILE A 102 -0.72 -9.62 10.56
N GLU A 103 -1.09 -9.36 11.81
CA GLU A 103 -1.86 -8.16 12.16
C GLU A 103 -0.91 -7.16 12.82
N GLN A 104 -0.72 -5.99 12.18
CA GLN A 104 0.24 -4.98 12.59
C GLN A 104 -0.28 -3.58 12.23
N ASP A 105 -0.10 -2.59 13.10
CA ASP A 105 -0.43 -1.18 12.88
C ASP A 105 -1.88 -0.96 12.41
N GLY A 106 -2.81 -1.84 12.88
CA GLY A 106 -4.22 -1.82 12.50
C GLY A 106 -4.51 -2.28 11.08
N PHE A 107 -3.58 -2.98 10.45
CA PHE A 107 -3.77 -3.70 9.20
C PHE A 107 -3.62 -5.21 9.38
N VAL A 108 -4.29 -5.96 8.54
CA VAL A 108 -4.09 -7.39 8.35
C VAL A 108 -3.33 -7.59 7.05
N TYR A 109 -2.15 -8.17 7.14
CA TYR A 109 -1.28 -8.50 6.02
C TYR A 109 -1.38 -9.98 5.69
N VAL A 110 -1.29 -10.29 4.41
CA VAL A 110 -1.16 -11.67 3.90
C VAL A 110 0.11 -11.82 3.10
N ARG A 111 0.68 -13.01 3.11
CA ARG A 111 1.70 -13.45 2.17
C ARG A 111 1.13 -14.58 1.33
N VAL A 112 1.11 -14.38 0.00
CA VAL A 112 0.48 -15.34 -0.93
C VAL A 112 1.26 -16.65 -1.00
N LYS A 113 2.58 -16.59 -0.91
CA LYS A 113 3.43 -17.77 -0.82
C LYS A 113 3.47 -18.31 0.60
N ARG A 114 3.02 -19.55 0.79
CA ARG A 114 2.93 -20.17 2.12
C ARG A 114 4.30 -20.56 2.69
N ASP A 115 5.19 -21.06 1.83
CA ASP A 115 6.49 -21.64 2.21
C ASP A 115 7.66 -20.66 2.00
N ALA A 116 7.39 -19.35 2.05
CA ALA A 116 8.44 -18.36 1.87
C ALA A 116 9.40 -18.30 3.07
N ALA A 117 10.67 -17.98 2.78
CA ALA A 117 11.70 -17.84 3.80
C ALA A 117 11.32 -16.80 4.88
N ALA A 118 11.72 -17.07 6.11
CA ALA A 118 11.59 -16.10 7.21
C ALA A 118 12.48 -14.88 6.95
N GLY A 119 12.09 -13.71 7.49
CA GLY A 119 12.93 -12.50 7.50
C GLY A 119 12.38 -11.29 6.74
N ILE A 120 11.28 -11.43 5.99
CA ILE A 120 10.53 -10.28 5.50
C ILE A 120 9.38 -10.03 6.48
N VAL A 121 9.25 -8.80 6.93
CA VAL A 121 8.15 -8.34 7.79
C VAL A 121 7.38 -7.22 7.07
N PRO A 122 6.10 -6.99 7.42
CA PRO A 122 5.38 -5.83 6.91
C PRO A 122 6.11 -4.52 7.24
N PHE A 123 6.00 -3.53 6.35
CA PHE A 123 6.54 -2.20 6.60
C PHE A 123 5.82 -1.57 7.80
N PRO A 124 6.55 -1.15 8.85
CA PRO A 124 5.93 -0.51 10.01
C PRO A 124 5.44 0.90 9.64
N ILE A 125 4.21 1.25 10.04
CA ILE A 125 3.71 2.60 9.84
C ILE A 125 4.39 3.54 10.82
N PRO A 126 5.11 4.58 10.33
CA PRO A 126 5.83 5.50 11.21
C PRO A 126 4.89 6.14 12.23
N HIS A 127 5.29 6.07 13.52
CA HIS A 127 4.58 6.70 14.64
C HIS A 127 3.11 6.27 14.82
N TYR A 128 2.70 5.12 14.30
CA TYR A 128 1.33 4.64 14.47
C TYR A 128 1.04 4.35 15.94
N GLY A 129 -0.01 5.00 16.47
CA GLY A 129 -0.42 4.85 17.87
C GLY A 129 0.45 5.58 18.90
N GLU A 130 1.51 6.28 18.48
CA GLU A 130 2.35 7.06 19.39
C GLU A 130 1.65 8.32 19.92
N ALA A 131 1.93 8.65 21.16
CA ALA A 131 1.39 9.87 21.80
C ALA A 131 1.84 11.14 21.07
N GLY A 132 0.91 12.02 20.79
CA GLY A 132 1.17 13.28 20.08
C GLY A 132 1.14 13.18 18.56
N TRP A 133 1.00 11.99 18.00
CA TRP A 133 0.81 11.75 16.57
C TRP A 133 -0.66 11.41 16.24
N LEU A 134 -1.05 11.65 15.01
CA LEU A 134 -2.35 11.22 14.47
C LEU A 134 -2.14 10.63 13.08
N THR A 135 -2.72 9.46 12.85
CA THR A 135 -2.73 8.79 11.54
C THR A 135 -4.14 8.75 10.99
N LEU A 136 -4.34 9.23 9.76
CA LEU A 136 -5.58 9.13 9.00
C LEU A 136 -5.37 8.17 7.85
N ARG A 137 -6.23 7.17 7.70
CA ARG A 137 -6.20 6.19 6.62
C ARG A 137 -7.13 6.56 5.49
N LEU A 138 -6.63 6.44 4.27
CA LEU A 138 -7.36 6.54 3.02
C LEU A 138 -7.14 5.23 2.25
N GLN A 139 -8.17 4.80 1.53
CA GLN A 139 -8.11 3.60 0.69
C GLN A 139 -8.66 3.94 -0.68
N ASN A 140 -7.89 3.70 -1.72
CA ASN A 140 -8.25 4.10 -3.07
C ASN A 140 -7.86 3.02 -4.08
N ARG A 141 -8.65 2.87 -5.15
CA ARG A 141 -8.37 1.99 -6.28
C ARG A 141 -7.83 2.80 -7.44
N PHE A 142 -6.77 2.28 -8.03
CA PHE A 142 -6.12 2.83 -9.22
C PHE A 142 -6.26 1.82 -10.36
N ALA A 143 -6.76 2.27 -11.52
CA ALA A 143 -6.84 1.46 -12.74
C ALA A 143 -5.47 1.46 -13.45
N ASN A 144 -4.45 1.01 -12.74
CA ASN A 144 -3.07 0.95 -13.24
C ASN A 144 -2.25 -0.07 -12.43
N SER A 145 -1.08 -0.43 -12.94
CA SER A 145 -0.15 -1.34 -12.25
C SER A 145 0.49 -0.71 -11.01
N VAL A 146 0.96 -1.56 -10.09
CA VAL A 146 1.72 -1.10 -8.91
C VAL A 146 2.96 -0.30 -9.31
N ALA A 147 3.65 -0.67 -10.39
CA ALA A 147 4.83 0.05 -10.86
C ALA A 147 4.52 1.52 -11.15
N ASN A 148 3.49 1.78 -11.96
CA ASN A 148 3.09 3.13 -12.32
C ASN A 148 2.53 3.93 -11.12
N CYS A 149 1.84 3.27 -10.18
CA CYS A 149 1.37 3.92 -8.96
C CYS A 149 2.54 4.35 -8.05
N VAL A 150 3.51 3.45 -7.83
CA VAL A 150 4.68 3.74 -7.02
C VAL A 150 5.53 4.85 -7.64
N GLU A 151 5.72 4.81 -8.97
CA GLU A 151 6.40 5.85 -9.72
C GLU A 151 5.77 7.22 -9.47
N ASN A 152 4.45 7.34 -9.69
CA ASN A 152 3.71 8.58 -9.46
C ASN A 152 3.90 9.10 -8.01
N PHE A 153 3.85 8.22 -6.99
CA PHE A 153 3.88 8.66 -5.59
C PHE A 153 5.23 9.21 -5.12
N ILE A 154 6.32 8.99 -5.85
CA ILE A 154 7.65 9.52 -5.56
C ILE A 154 8.16 10.46 -6.67
N ASP A 155 7.34 10.74 -7.67
CA ASP A 155 7.64 11.70 -8.73
C ASP A 155 7.29 13.12 -8.30
N VAL A 156 8.28 13.94 -7.98
CA VAL A 156 8.05 15.35 -7.62
C VAL A 156 7.66 16.21 -8.83
N PRO A 157 8.23 16.06 -10.05
CA PRO A 157 7.87 16.86 -11.23
C PRO A 157 6.38 16.87 -11.57
N HIS A 158 5.65 15.75 -11.46
CA HIS A 158 4.23 15.72 -11.83
C HIS A 158 3.38 16.68 -10.97
N THR A 159 3.80 16.93 -9.72
CA THR A 159 3.00 17.73 -8.76
C THR A 159 2.73 19.15 -9.24
N ALA A 160 3.63 19.73 -10.06
CA ALA A 160 3.46 21.06 -10.65
C ALA A 160 2.40 21.09 -11.77
N PHE A 161 2.07 19.96 -12.36
CA PHE A 161 1.13 19.83 -13.47
C PHE A 161 -0.20 19.21 -13.06
N VAL A 162 -0.15 18.09 -12.34
CA VAL A 162 -1.35 17.36 -11.89
C VAL A 162 -2.03 18.08 -10.73
N HIS A 163 -1.26 18.61 -9.76
CA HIS A 163 -1.78 19.23 -8.55
C HIS A 163 -1.74 20.77 -8.59
N GLN A 164 -1.96 21.35 -9.78
CA GLN A 164 -1.96 22.82 -9.95
C GLN A 164 -2.90 23.51 -8.95
N GLY A 165 -2.38 24.54 -8.28
CA GLY A 165 -3.13 25.35 -7.32
C GLY A 165 -3.35 24.69 -5.95
N ILE A 166 -2.90 23.45 -5.75
CA ILE A 166 -2.93 22.76 -4.46
C ILE A 166 -1.53 22.71 -3.88
N PHE A 167 -0.59 22.10 -4.62
CA PHE A 167 0.77 21.85 -4.20
C PHE A 167 1.73 22.76 -4.95
N ARG A 168 2.36 23.53 -5.05
CA ARG A 168 3.33 24.32 -5.83
C ARG A 168 2.69 25.28 -6.82
N SER A 169 2.90 26.54 -6.57
CA SER A 169 2.32 27.62 -7.38
C SER A 169 3.26 28.17 -8.47
N THR A 170 4.55 27.82 -8.45
CA THR A 170 5.56 28.37 -9.38
C THR A 170 6.25 27.30 -10.20
N ARG A 171 6.13 27.39 -11.52
CA ARG A 171 6.93 26.64 -12.48
C ARG A 171 8.34 27.25 -12.56
N GLY A 172 9.33 26.40 -12.80
CA GLY A 172 10.71 26.86 -13.05
C GLY A 172 11.61 26.89 -11.81
N GLN A 173 11.18 26.32 -10.69
CA GLN A 173 12.07 26.12 -9.56
C GLN A 173 13.05 24.99 -9.86
N ARG A 174 14.36 25.23 -9.66
CA ARG A 174 15.37 24.18 -9.70
C ARG A 174 15.45 23.50 -8.34
N LEU A 175 15.30 22.18 -8.34
CA LEU A 175 15.53 21.33 -7.18
C LEU A 175 16.80 20.52 -7.39
N ALA A 176 17.59 20.39 -6.33
CA ALA A 176 18.68 19.45 -6.25
C ALA A 176 18.31 18.32 -5.28
N ALA A 177 18.65 17.09 -5.60
CA ALA A 177 18.42 15.97 -4.72
C ALA A 177 19.60 15.00 -4.72
N THR A 178 19.83 14.41 -3.54
CA THR A 178 20.70 13.24 -3.40
C THR A 178 19.82 11.99 -3.40
N VAL A 179 20.07 11.10 -4.34
CA VAL A 179 19.31 9.84 -4.51
C VAL A 179 20.21 8.66 -4.16
N ARG A 180 19.77 7.83 -3.21
CA ARG A 180 20.53 6.66 -2.74
C ARG A 180 19.66 5.40 -2.91
N ARG A 181 20.25 4.35 -3.47
CA ARG A 181 19.68 3.01 -3.43
C ARG A 181 20.54 2.09 -2.57
N SER A 182 19.94 1.48 -1.53
CA SER A 182 20.58 0.46 -0.68
C SER A 182 19.53 -0.35 0.06
N ASN A 183 19.86 -1.59 0.44
CA ASN A 183 19.00 -2.46 1.28
C ASN A 183 17.55 -2.57 0.80
N ALA A 184 17.35 -2.77 -0.49
CA ALA A 184 16.02 -2.84 -1.13
C ALA A 184 15.17 -1.57 -0.96
N ALA A 185 15.79 -0.42 -0.78
CA ALA A 185 15.15 0.88 -0.69
C ALA A 185 15.82 1.92 -1.58
N VAL A 186 15.06 2.93 -1.99
CA VAL A 186 15.55 4.18 -2.60
C VAL A 186 15.19 5.32 -1.66
N HIS A 187 16.15 6.18 -1.36
CA HIS A 187 15.97 7.37 -0.53
C HIS A 187 16.35 8.61 -1.32
N VAL A 188 15.57 9.66 -1.19
CA VAL A 188 15.75 10.94 -1.86
C VAL A 188 15.74 12.05 -0.81
N ASP A 189 16.84 12.81 -0.74
CA ASP A 189 16.92 14.01 0.10
C ASP A 189 16.89 15.24 -0.81
N TYR A 190 15.80 16.01 -0.77
CA TYR A 190 15.66 17.23 -1.56
C TYR A 190 16.35 18.42 -0.88
N ARG A 191 17.01 19.24 -1.73
CA ARG A 191 17.67 20.48 -1.31
C ARG A 191 17.12 21.65 -2.10
N ASN A 192 17.21 22.85 -1.53
CA ASN A 192 16.77 24.09 -2.14
C ASN A 192 15.27 24.14 -2.46
N GLU A 193 14.46 23.31 -1.80
CA GLU A 193 13.02 23.44 -1.92
C GLU A 193 12.57 24.75 -1.25
N SER A 194 12.04 25.67 -2.05
CA SER A 194 11.49 26.92 -1.52
C SER A 194 10.22 26.64 -0.72
N ASP A 195 9.89 27.57 0.19
CA ASP A 195 8.67 27.54 1.05
C ASP A 195 7.36 27.67 0.21
N ASN A 196 7.27 26.90 -0.87
CA ASN A 196 6.17 26.96 -1.82
C ASN A 196 5.13 25.86 -1.57
N LEU A 197 4.59 25.86 -0.34
CA LEU A 197 3.52 24.96 0.06
C LEU A 197 2.13 25.38 -0.48
N GLY A 198 2.10 26.28 -1.47
CA GLY A 198 0.83 26.80 -2.02
C GLY A 198 -0.09 27.34 -0.94
N SER A 199 -1.37 26.97 -1.00
CA SER A 199 -2.39 27.35 -0.02
C SER A 199 -2.16 26.76 1.39
N TYR A 200 -1.27 25.80 1.55
CA TYR A 200 -0.95 25.18 2.84
C TYR A 200 0.06 25.98 3.68
N ARG A 201 0.79 26.92 3.07
CA ARG A 201 1.82 27.69 3.75
C ARG A 201 1.34 28.32 5.05
N TRP A 202 0.20 29.01 5.01
CA TRP A 202 -0.33 29.71 6.16
C TRP A 202 -0.65 28.77 7.35
N PHE A 203 -0.91 27.51 7.07
CA PHE A 203 -1.27 26.49 8.05
C PHE A 203 -0.08 25.59 8.45
N LEU A 204 0.68 25.06 7.47
CA LEU A 204 1.80 24.17 7.73
C LEU A 204 3.04 24.95 8.18
N ASN A 205 3.29 26.11 7.59
CA ASN A 205 4.50 26.90 7.82
C ASN A 205 4.24 28.41 8.02
N PRO A 206 3.39 28.82 8.98
CA PRO A 206 3.05 30.24 9.19
C PRO A 206 4.23 31.09 9.60
N ARG A 207 5.31 30.47 10.13
CA ARG A 207 6.53 31.17 10.60
C ARG A 207 7.68 31.14 9.61
N GLY A 208 7.52 30.52 8.43
CA GLY A 208 8.57 30.47 7.41
C GLY A 208 9.80 29.65 7.80
N HIS A 209 9.62 28.55 8.55
CA HIS A 209 10.73 27.63 8.86
C HIS A 209 11.24 26.97 7.59
N ALA A 210 12.52 26.58 7.60
CA ALA A 210 13.06 25.73 6.54
C ALA A 210 12.29 24.40 6.46
N ILE A 211 12.00 23.96 5.24
CA ILE A 211 11.33 22.68 4.96
C ILE A 211 12.42 21.68 4.65
N ARG A 212 12.39 20.55 5.35
CA ARG A 212 13.11 19.34 4.94
C ARG A 212 12.13 18.39 4.30
N HIS A 213 12.42 17.99 3.07
CA HIS A 213 11.61 17.04 2.32
C HIS A 213 12.45 15.82 1.95
N THR A 214 11.94 14.65 2.25
CA THR A 214 12.57 13.37 1.89
C THR A 214 11.52 12.42 1.39
N ASP A 215 11.87 11.70 0.32
CA ASP A 215 11.06 10.60 -0.19
C ASP A 215 11.80 9.29 -0.02
N SER A 216 11.07 8.22 0.11
CA SER A 216 11.63 6.88 0.07
C SER A 216 10.68 5.89 -0.59
N PHE A 217 11.30 4.93 -1.26
CA PHE A 217 10.64 3.71 -1.71
C PHE A 217 11.23 2.51 -0.96
N HIS A 218 10.39 1.62 -0.50
CA HIS A 218 10.77 0.35 0.11
C HIS A 218 10.14 -0.79 -0.69
N ALA A 219 10.99 -1.66 -1.23
CA ALA A 219 10.51 -2.77 -2.04
C ALA A 219 9.60 -3.71 -1.24
N PRO A 220 8.51 -4.23 -1.86
CA PRO A 220 8.22 -4.14 -3.29
C PRO A 220 7.29 -2.99 -3.67
N ASN A 221 6.66 -2.28 -2.71
CA ASN A 221 5.44 -1.52 -3.01
C ASN A 221 5.11 -0.38 -2.04
N VAL A 222 6.05 0.01 -1.17
CA VAL A 222 5.79 1.06 -0.17
C VAL A 222 6.54 2.33 -0.54
N THR A 223 5.84 3.46 -0.52
CA THR A 223 6.44 4.80 -0.63
C THR A 223 6.18 5.59 0.64
N SER A 224 7.13 6.44 1.01
CA SER A 224 6.97 7.36 2.14
C SER A 224 7.53 8.72 1.78
N VAL A 225 6.73 9.76 1.96
CA VAL A 225 7.06 11.17 1.74
C VAL A 225 7.03 11.86 3.10
N VAL A 226 8.10 12.54 3.48
CA VAL A 226 8.23 13.17 4.79
C VAL A 226 8.53 14.66 4.64
N TYR A 227 7.70 15.48 5.26
CA TYR A 227 7.91 16.92 5.42
C TYR A 227 8.16 17.25 6.88
N GLU A 228 9.34 17.82 7.18
CA GLU A 228 9.68 18.35 8.49
C GLU A 228 9.74 19.87 8.43
N ILE A 229 8.95 20.55 9.27
CA ILE A 229 8.78 22.00 9.27
C ILE A 229 8.87 22.51 10.71
N GLY A 230 10.06 22.82 11.17
CA GLY A 230 10.33 23.13 12.57
C GLY A 230 9.95 21.93 13.48
N ALA A 231 8.98 22.11 14.40
CA ALA A 231 8.50 21.04 15.27
C ALA A 231 7.35 20.21 14.66
N ARG A 232 6.87 20.58 13.49
CA ARG A 232 5.79 19.88 12.79
C ARG A 232 6.34 18.85 11.84
N VAL A 233 5.70 17.71 11.80
CA VAL A 233 6.06 16.64 10.86
C VAL A 233 4.80 16.13 10.18
N PHE A 234 4.88 15.88 8.89
CA PHE A 234 3.84 15.28 8.09
C PHE A 234 4.43 14.15 7.23
N ILE A 235 3.88 12.96 7.36
CA ILE A 235 4.34 11.75 6.68
C ILE A 235 3.19 11.18 5.87
N ILE A 236 3.44 10.91 4.60
CA ILE A 236 2.51 10.21 3.71
C ILE A 236 3.13 8.84 3.42
N THR A 237 2.53 7.78 3.92
CA THR A 237 2.97 6.41 3.63
C THR A 237 1.93 5.72 2.76
N SER A 238 2.30 5.34 1.56
CA SER A 238 1.41 4.63 0.63
C SER A 238 1.90 3.21 0.40
N GLN A 239 1.01 2.23 0.62
CA GLN A 239 1.25 0.83 0.33
C GLN A 239 0.38 0.39 -0.84
N ALA A 240 1.01 0.11 -1.98
CA ALA A 240 0.35 -0.26 -3.22
C ALA A 240 0.18 -1.78 -3.32
N VAL A 241 -1.04 -2.27 -3.12
CA VAL A 241 -1.36 -3.71 -3.17
C VAL A 241 -1.78 -4.10 -4.59
N PRO A 242 -1.06 -5.02 -5.25
CA PRO A 242 -1.43 -5.51 -6.57
C PRO A 242 -2.71 -6.35 -6.48
N VAL A 243 -3.81 -5.85 -7.04
CA VAL A 243 -5.02 -6.66 -7.24
C VAL A 243 -4.76 -7.61 -8.39
N ASP A 244 -4.33 -7.06 -9.53
CA ASP A 244 -3.85 -7.74 -10.72
C ASP A 244 -2.86 -6.83 -11.48
N ASP A 245 -2.55 -7.17 -12.74
CA ASP A 245 -1.60 -6.40 -13.58
C ASP A 245 -2.09 -4.99 -13.96
N ARG A 246 -3.39 -4.70 -13.78
CA ARG A 246 -4.05 -3.47 -14.23
C ARG A 246 -4.77 -2.71 -13.13
N GLU A 247 -4.88 -3.29 -11.96
CA GLU A 247 -5.57 -2.68 -10.83
C GLU A 247 -4.71 -2.76 -9.57
N THR A 248 -4.58 -1.63 -8.90
CA THR A 248 -3.85 -1.47 -7.64
C THR A 248 -4.78 -0.92 -6.57
N LEU A 249 -4.82 -1.54 -5.40
CA LEU A 249 -5.46 -1.02 -4.20
C LEU A 249 -4.40 -0.33 -3.34
N VAL A 250 -4.55 0.97 -3.10
CA VAL A 250 -3.58 1.74 -2.34
C VAL A 250 -4.15 2.12 -0.97
N TYR A 251 -3.41 1.78 0.07
CA TYR A 251 -3.64 2.26 1.43
C TYR A 251 -2.66 3.40 1.71
N THR A 252 -3.20 4.59 1.97
CA THR A 252 -2.40 5.79 2.26
C THR A 252 -2.64 6.22 3.70
N ASP A 253 -1.60 6.16 4.52
CA ASP A 253 -1.59 6.70 5.88
C ASP A 253 -1.00 8.11 5.88
N LEU A 254 -1.80 9.08 6.32
CA LEU A 254 -1.40 10.47 6.57
C LEU A 254 -1.11 10.61 8.06
N THR A 255 0.17 10.49 8.43
CA THR A 255 0.64 10.53 9.83
C THR A 255 1.27 11.87 10.12
N TYR A 256 0.83 12.57 11.15
CA TYR A 256 1.34 13.91 11.44
C TYR A 256 1.35 14.27 12.92
N ARG A 257 2.24 15.23 13.23
CA ARG A 257 2.40 15.83 14.53
C ARG A 257 2.36 17.36 14.43
N PHE A 258 1.17 17.94 14.70
CA PHE A 258 0.93 19.40 14.72
C PHE A 258 0.57 19.90 16.13
N GLY A 259 0.89 19.12 17.18
CA GLY A 259 0.60 19.43 18.57
C GLY A 259 -0.89 19.35 18.91
N ALA A 260 -1.39 20.32 19.70
CA ALA A 260 -2.80 20.35 20.12
C ALA A 260 -3.81 20.45 18.94
N TRP A 261 -3.35 20.82 17.74
CA TRP A 261 -4.17 21.00 16.56
C TRP A 261 -4.48 19.70 15.80
N ASN A 262 -3.84 18.59 16.13
CA ASN A 262 -3.96 17.33 15.38
C ASN A 262 -5.42 16.97 15.03
N ARG A 263 -6.29 16.92 16.04
CA ARG A 263 -7.68 16.50 15.85
C ARG A 263 -8.52 17.54 15.12
N LEU A 264 -8.25 18.82 15.37
CA LEU A 264 -9.02 19.91 14.76
C LEU A 264 -8.79 19.99 13.25
N VAL A 265 -7.57 19.71 12.80
CA VAL A 265 -7.21 19.77 11.37
C VAL A 265 -7.49 18.48 10.63
N ALA A 266 -7.78 17.38 11.32
CA ALA A 266 -7.98 16.05 10.71
C ALA A 266 -9.00 16.03 9.56
N PRO A 267 -10.19 16.66 9.64
CA PRO A 267 -11.14 16.70 8.52
C PRO A 267 -10.57 17.40 7.29
N PHE A 268 -9.81 18.48 7.52
CA PHE A 268 -9.16 19.23 6.45
C PHE A 268 -8.07 18.39 5.78
N VAL A 269 -7.15 17.79 6.57
CA VAL A 269 -6.08 16.93 6.07
C VAL A 269 -6.66 15.76 5.26
N ARG A 270 -7.71 15.10 5.77
CA ARG A 270 -8.40 14.02 5.06
C ARG A 270 -8.97 14.46 3.72
N ARG A 271 -9.73 15.57 3.71
CA ARG A 271 -10.39 16.07 2.49
C ARG A 271 -9.38 16.49 1.43
N HIS A 272 -8.32 17.18 1.84
CA HIS A 272 -7.28 17.64 0.92
C HIS A 272 -6.41 16.48 0.43
N GLY A 273 -6.02 15.56 1.31
CA GLY A 273 -5.31 14.35 0.91
C GLY A 273 -6.11 13.56 -0.13
N GLN A 274 -7.41 13.33 0.11
CA GLN A 274 -8.26 12.66 -0.87
C GLN A 274 -8.33 13.41 -2.19
N ARG A 275 -8.43 14.75 -2.19
CA ARG A 275 -8.49 15.54 -3.44
C ARG A 275 -7.22 15.41 -4.28
N ILE A 276 -6.05 15.32 -3.64
CA ILE A 276 -4.78 15.08 -4.33
C ILE A 276 -4.79 13.70 -4.96
N ILE A 277 -5.16 12.68 -4.17
CA ILE A 277 -5.26 11.29 -4.64
C ILE A 277 -6.27 11.16 -5.78
N ASP A 278 -7.41 11.87 -5.76
CA ASP A 278 -8.39 11.82 -6.83
C ASP A 278 -7.83 12.32 -8.17
N GLN A 279 -6.92 13.31 -8.15
CA GLN A 279 -6.22 13.78 -9.35
C GLN A 279 -5.22 12.74 -9.90
N ASP A 280 -4.52 12.04 -8.98
CA ASP A 280 -3.62 10.95 -9.37
C ASP A 280 -4.39 9.76 -9.94
N ILE A 281 -5.54 9.41 -9.35
CA ILE A 281 -6.43 8.37 -9.87
C ILE A 281 -6.85 8.70 -11.30
N GLU A 282 -7.24 9.95 -11.57
CA GLU A 282 -7.68 10.37 -12.90
C GLU A 282 -6.57 10.26 -13.94
N ILE A 283 -5.38 10.78 -13.66
CA ILE A 283 -4.28 10.75 -14.64
C ILE A 283 -3.75 9.34 -14.85
N LEU A 284 -3.62 8.53 -13.78
CA LEU A 284 -3.16 7.16 -13.87
C LEU A 284 -4.17 6.25 -14.58
N ALA A 285 -5.47 6.48 -14.45
CA ALA A 285 -6.49 5.75 -15.21
C ALA A 285 -6.34 6.01 -16.71
N ARG A 286 -6.16 7.28 -17.11
CA ARG A 286 -5.92 7.66 -18.53
C ARG A 286 -4.61 7.07 -19.06
N GLN A 287 -3.55 7.08 -18.25
CA GLN A 287 -2.27 6.43 -18.58
C GLN A 287 -2.48 4.92 -18.79
N GLY A 288 -3.17 4.25 -17.87
CA GLY A 288 -3.46 2.81 -17.94
C GLY A 288 -4.24 2.42 -19.20
N GLU A 289 -5.23 3.24 -19.59
CA GLU A 289 -5.96 3.04 -20.86
C GLU A 289 -5.01 3.13 -22.07
N ASN A 290 -4.10 4.10 -22.10
CA ASN A 290 -3.15 4.27 -23.19
C ASN A 290 -2.11 3.14 -23.23
N ILE A 291 -1.62 2.70 -22.08
CA ILE A 291 -0.76 1.51 -21.98
C ILE A 291 -1.48 0.28 -22.53
N GLY A 292 -2.78 0.14 -22.24
CA GLY A 292 -3.59 -0.96 -22.78
C GLY A 292 -3.75 -0.93 -24.29
N ARG A 293 -3.75 0.27 -24.90
CA ARG A 293 -3.89 0.47 -26.36
C ARG A 293 -2.58 0.32 -27.13
N TYR A 294 -1.48 0.86 -26.58
CA TYR A 294 -0.22 1.07 -27.31
C TYR A 294 0.95 0.27 -26.74
N GLY A 295 0.77 -0.39 -25.59
CA GLY A 295 1.85 -1.01 -24.82
C GLY A 295 2.65 0.01 -24.00
N ALA A 296 3.41 -0.48 -23.04
CA ALA A 296 4.31 0.33 -22.23
C ALA A 296 5.63 0.57 -22.99
N GLN A 297 5.83 1.76 -23.51
CA GLN A 297 7.05 2.18 -24.22
C GLN A 297 7.50 3.54 -23.68
N PHE A 298 8.04 3.54 -22.46
CA PHE A 298 8.49 4.76 -21.79
C PHE A 298 9.80 5.31 -22.37
N ARG A 299 10.05 6.59 -22.18
CA ARG A 299 11.30 7.28 -22.56
C ARG A 299 11.78 8.07 -21.36
N ASP A 300 12.83 7.58 -20.73
CA ASP A 300 13.41 8.22 -19.56
C ASP A 300 14.33 9.37 -19.93
N THR A 301 14.40 10.32 -19.03
CA THR A 301 15.33 11.44 -19.02
C THR A 301 16.25 11.34 -17.79
N PRO A 302 17.29 12.16 -17.67
CA PRO A 302 18.07 12.21 -16.44
C PRO A 302 17.27 12.57 -15.18
N ALA A 303 16.13 13.25 -15.32
CA ALA A 303 15.24 13.57 -14.20
C ALA A 303 14.53 12.33 -13.63
N ASP A 304 14.40 11.25 -14.42
CA ASP A 304 13.70 10.03 -14.06
C ASP A 304 14.60 9.01 -13.33
N LEU A 305 15.77 9.45 -12.82
CA LEU A 305 16.72 8.57 -12.13
C LEU A 305 16.09 7.85 -10.94
N ILE A 306 15.20 8.51 -10.19
CA ILE A 306 14.51 7.92 -9.04
C ILE A 306 13.70 6.69 -9.49
N HIS A 307 12.91 6.83 -10.56
CA HIS A 307 12.10 5.77 -11.15
C HIS A 307 12.96 4.59 -11.59
N ARG A 308 14.05 4.87 -12.30
CA ARG A 308 14.98 3.82 -12.76
C ARG A 308 15.60 3.03 -11.61
N LEU A 309 15.90 3.67 -10.48
CA LEU A 309 16.42 2.99 -9.31
C LEU A 309 15.34 2.14 -8.62
N VAL A 310 14.10 2.62 -8.56
CA VAL A 310 12.95 1.85 -8.08
C VAL A 310 12.68 0.64 -8.97
N ASP A 311 12.64 0.84 -10.29
CA ASP A 311 12.45 -0.24 -11.26
C ASP A 311 13.55 -1.29 -11.14
N SER A 312 14.80 -0.89 -10.93
CA SER A 312 15.90 -1.84 -10.73
C SER A 312 15.68 -2.78 -9.55
N LEU A 313 15.05 -2.32 -8.46
CA LEU A 313 14.67 -3.15 -7.31
C LEU A 313 13.51 -4.08 -7.65
N ARG A 314 12.48 -3.57 -8.32
CA ARG A 314 11.31 -4.34 -8.72
C ARG A 314 11.64 -5.38 -9.77
N ASP A 315 12.51 -5.06 -10.71
CA ASP A 315 13.02 -5.98 -11.72
C ASP A 315 13.83 -7.14 -11.11
N ALA A 316 14.66 -6.84 -10.10
CA ALA A 316 15.37 -7.89 -9.36
C ALA A 316 14.37 -8.87 -8.72
N ILE A 317 13.31 -8.34 -8.07
CA ILE A 317 12.23 -9.15 -7.51
C ILE A 317 11.53 -9.98 -8.60
N ALA A 318 11.21 -9.38 -9.75
CA ALA A 318 10.57 -10.08 -10.86
C ALA A 318 11.42 -11.24 -11.40
N ARG A 319 12.77 -11.09 -11.39
CA ARG A 319 13.70 -12.16 -11.73
C ARG A 319 13.92 -13.19 -10.62
N GLY A 320 13.28 -13.01 -9.45
CA GLY A 320 13.45 -13.89 -8.28
C GLY A 320 14.73 -13.62 -7.47
N GLU A 321 15.43 -12.53 -7.75
CA GLU A 321 16.63 -12.10 -7.04
C GLU A 321 16.28 -11.41 -5.71
N ASP A 322 17.24 -11.34 -4.80
CA ASP A 322 17.09 -10.53 -3.57
C ASP A 322 17.47 -9.07 -3.85
N PRO A 323 16.54 -8.11 -3.81
CA PRO A 323 16.85 -6.72 -4.11
C PRO A 323 17.85 -6.09 -3.11
N ARG A 324 18.04 -6.69 -1.92
CA ARG A 324 19.05 -6.29 -0.93
C ARG A 324 20.47 -6.56 -1.38
N ALA A 325 20.66 -7.50 -2.31
CA ALA A 325 21.96 -7.84 -2.87
C ALA A 325 22.42 -6.87 -3.96
N LEU A 326 21.55 -5.97 -4.44
CA LEU A 326 21.96 -4.98 -5.43
C LEU A 326 22.97 -4.00 -4.82
N PRO A 327 24.02 -3.61 -5.57
CA PRO A 327 25.03 -2.67 -5.11
C PRO A 327 24.40 -1.36 -4.62
N ALA A 328 24.92 -0.81 -3.52
CA ALA A 328 24.55 0.53 -3.09
C ALA A 328 25.05 1.55 -4.12
N VAL A 329 24.21 2.53 -4.44
CA VAL A 329 24.57 3.64 -5.34
C VAL A 329 24.08 4.95 -4.75
N GLU A 330 24.81 6.04 -5.04
CA GLU A 330 24.45 7.40 -4.67
C GLU A 330 24.67 8.31 -5.88
N HIS A 331 23.71 9.18 -6.14
CA HIS A 331 23.73 10.13 -7.24
C HIS A 331 23.21 11.50 -6.80
N GLU A 332 23.80 12.54 -7.37
CA GLU A 332 23.28 13.89 -7.29
C GLU A 332 22.50 14.19 -8.57
N ILE A 333 21.28 14.71 -8.43
CA ILE A 333 20.47 15.13 -9.58
C ILE A 333 19.97 16.57 -9.40
N GLU A 334 19.80 17.25 -10.51
CA GLU A 334 19.09 18.52 -10.57
C GLU A 334 18.00 18.45 -11.64
N PHE A 335 16.85 18.99 -11.33
CA PHE A 335 15.72 19.08 -12.27
C PHE A 335 14.89 20.32 -11.99
N SER A 336 14.04 20.70 -12.94
CA SER A 336 13.12 21.84 -12.82
C SER A 336 11.69 21.36 -12.67
N ILE A 337 10.92 22.04 -11.80
CA ILE A 337 9.50 21.77 -11.56
C ILE A 337 8.66 23.01 -11.86
#